data_b961ad5003c60bab7390df94308dc8df
#
_entry.id   b961ad5003c60bab7390df94308dc8df
#
_cell.length_a   1.000
_cell.length_b   1.000
_cell.length_c   1.000
_cell.angle_alpha   90.00
_cell.angle_beta   90.00
_cell.angle_gamma   90.00
#
_symmetry.space_group_name_H-M   'P 1'
#
loop_
_entity.id
_entity.type
_entity.pdbx_description
1 polymer ?
#
loop_
_entity_poly.entity_id
_entity_poly.type
_entity_poly.pdbx_seq_one_letter_code
_entity_poly.pdbx_strand_id
1 'polypeptide(L)'
;APASKIFDFLADPKSHALFDGSLTINKSVSGPERLSLGARFGMSMKIKVPYRITNEVVAFEENRVITWRHLMKWTWSYELVDLGNGRTQVTEIFDASVCNKAQRWWVYKTDSLNRNPKWMAKSLVKLKTLCEG
;
A
#
# COMPACT_ATOMS: atom_id res chain seq x y z
N ALA A 1 14.82 -9.67 -5.84
CA ALA A 1 15.45 -8.75 -4.87
C ALA A 1 15.35 -9.29 -3.46
N PRO A 2 16.29 -8.97 -2.57
CA PRO A 2 16.19 -9.38 -1.18
C PRO A 2 15.05 -8.64 -0.46
N ALA A 3 14.47 -9.29 0.57
CA ALA A 3 13.32 -8.75 1.29
C ALA A 3 13.59 -7.37 1.90
N SER A 4 14.81 -7.14 2.41
CA SER A 4 15.17 -5.84 3.00
C SER A 4 15.07 -4.70 1.99
N LYS A 5 15.51 -4.90 0.77
CA LYS A 5 15.43 -3.89 -0.28
C LYS A 5 13.99 -3.56 -0.66
N ILE A 6 13.15 -4.59 -0.78
CA ILE A 6 11.72 -4.42 -1.08
C ILE A 6 11.03 -3.71 0.08
N PHE A 7 11.31 -4.13 1.30
CA PHE A 7 10.68 -3.57 2.49
C PHE A 7 11.04 -2.08 2.68
N ASP A 8 12.26 -1.68 2.33
CA ASP A 8 12.66 -0.28 2.40
C ASP A 8 11.77 0.62 1.52
N PHE A 9 11.38 0.15 0.33
CA PHE A 9 10.41 0.89 -0.49
C PHE A 9 9.04 0.96 0.17
N LEU A 10 8.57 -0.15 0.76
CA LEU A 10 7.26 -0.21 1.39
C LEU A 10 7.20 0.65 2.66
N ALA A 11 8.28 0.71 3.42
CA ALA A 11 8.36 1.47 4.66
C ALA A 11 8.64 2.95 4.45
N ASP A 12 8.93 3.38 3.24
CA ASP A 12 9.14 4.79 2.90
C ASP A 12 7.86 5.37 2.28
N PRO A 13 7.12 6.23 3.02
CA PRO A 13 5.86 6.77 2.50
C PRO A 13 6.03 7.52 1.17
N LYS A 14 7.17 8.17 0.97
CA LYS A 14 7.43 8.92 -0.27
C LYS A 14 7.58 8.00 -1.49
N SER A 15 8.00 6.75 -1.28
CA SER A 15 8.16 5.78 -2.36
C SER A 15 6.81 5.22 -2.85
N HIS A 16 5.73 5.38 -2.10
CA HIS A 16 4.42 4.83 -2.49
C HIS A 16 3.94 5.35 -3.84
N ALA A 17 4.19 6.62 -4.15
CA ALA A 17 3.84 7.17 -5.45
C ALA A 17 4.61 6.54 -6.61
N LEU A 18 5.81 5.99 -6.35
CA LEU A 18 6.66 5.39 -7.37
C LEU A 18 6.14 4.03 -7.84
N PHE A 19 5.50 3.27 -6.95
CA PHE A 19 5.00 1.93 -7.31
C PHE A 19 3.47 1.82 -7.30
N ASP A 20 2.72 2.86 -6.95
CA ASP A 20 1.27 2.82 -6.99
C ASP A 20 0.75 2.59 -8.43
N GLY A 21 0.10 1.45 -8.64
CA GLY A 21 -0.43 1.07 -9.94
C GLY A 21 -1.73 1.77 -10.30
N SER A 22 -2.41 2.39 -9.33
CA SER A 22 -3.64 3.13 -9.59
C SER A 22 -3.40 4.50 -10.21
N LEU A 23 -2.18 5.05 -10.06
CA LEU A 23 -1.83 6.41 -10.45
C LEU A 23 -2.68 7.48 -9.77
N THR A 24 -3.34 7.12 -8.65
CA THR A 24 -4.18 8.05 -7.90
C THR A 24 -3.42 8.82 -6.84
N ILE A 25 -2.23 8.35 -6.44
CA ILE A 25 -1.37 9.03 -5.48
C ILE A 25 -0.64 10.17 -6.18
N ASN A 26 -0.89 11.38 -5.72
CA ASN A 26 -0.14 12.56 -6.13
C ASN A 26 1.22 12.61 -5.42
N LYS A 27 2.09 13.53 -5.85
CA LYS A 27 3.45 13.67 -5.30
C LYS A 27 3.50 14.09 -3.84
N SER A 28 2.39 14.58 -3.28
CA SER A 28 2.35 15.10 -1.92
C SER A 28 2.03 13.98 -0.93
N VAL A 29 3.07 13.37 -0.38
CA VAL A 29 2.99 12.37 0.68
C VAL A 29 3.64 12.96 1.93
N SER A 30 2.92 12.91 3.05
CA SER A 30 3.40 13.39 4.35
C SER A 30 3.55 12.22 5.33
N GLY A 31 4.50 12.34 6.26
CA GLY A 31 4.74 11.32 7.27
C GLY A 31 6.20 11.25 7.67
N PRO A 32 6.56 10.28 8.52
CA PRO A 32 7.94 10.07 8.91
C PRO A 32 8.80 9.60 7.73
N GLU A 33 10.11 9.69 7.85
CA GLU A 33 11.03 9.20 6.83
C GLU A 33 10.89 7.69 6.62
N ARG A 34 10.60 6.95 7.70
CA ARG A 34 10.39 5.51 7.66
C ARG A 34 9.20 5.15 8.54
N LEU A 35 8.31 4.33 8.00
CA LEU A 35 7.14 3.85 8.73
C LEU A 35 7.53 2.84 9.81
N SER A 36 6.74 2.81 10.87
CA SER A 36 6.83 1.86 11.97
C SER A 36 5.43 1.65 12.53
N LEU A 37 5.26 0.71 13.46
CA LEU A 37 3.94 0.44 14.05
C LEU A 37 3.38 1.71 14.68
N GLY A 38 2.12 2.03 14.35
CA GLY A 38 1.44 3.23 14.83
C GLY A 38 1.75 4.49 14.05
N ALA A 39 2.69 4.47 13.12
CA ALA A 39 2.99 5.64 12.30
C ALA A 39 1.80 6.03 11.44
N ARG A 40 1.58 7.34 11.30
CA ARG A 40 0.54 7.89 10.43
C ARG A 40 1.19 8.60 9.25
N PHE A 41 0.59 8.44 8.11
CA PHE A 41 1.04 9.13 6.90
C PHE A 41 -0.14 9.52 6.02
N GLY A 42 -0.03 10.66 5.40
CA GLY A 42 -1.06 11.20 4.52
C GLY A 42 -0.60 11.21 3.08
N MET A 43 -1.55 11.09 2.18
CA MET A 43 -1.30 11.19 0.74
C MET A 43 -2.36 12.06 0.10
N SER A 44 -1.93 12.86 -0.89
CA SER A 44 -2.85 13.49 -1.82
C SER A 44 -3.17 12.50 -2.91
N MET A 45 -4.45 12.29 -3.16
CA MET A 45 -4.93 11.35 -4.17
C MET A 45 -5.84 12.05 -5.16
N LYS A 46 -5.96 11.48 -6.35
CA LYS A 46 -6.88 11.97 -7.36
C LYS A 46 -7.53 10.79 -8.07
N ILE A 47 -8.86 10.66 -7.86
CA ILE A 47 -9.72 9.75 -8.65
C ILE A 47 -10.69 10.67 -9.37
N LYS A 48 -10.98 11.38 -10.03
CA LYS A 48 -11.88 12.38 -10.59
C LYS A 48 -11.66 13.74 -9.95
N VAL A 49 -11.67 13.80 -8.60
CA VAL A 49 -11.39 15.03 -7.84
C VAL A 49 -10.23 14.81 -6.90
N PRO A 50 -9.40 15.83 -6.63
CA PRO A 50 -8.33 15.72 -5.63
C PRO A 50 -8.91 15.53 -4.24
N TYR A 51 -8.28 14.67 -3.43
CA TYR A 51 -8.60 14.50 -2.01
C TYR A 51 -7.37 14.02 -1.25
N ARG A 52 -7.41 14.15 0.06
CA ARG A 52 -6.34 13.68 0.94
C ARG A 52 -6.85 12.56 1.82
N ILE A 53 -6.00 11.58 2.06
CA ILE A 53 -6.29 10.49 3.00
C ILE A 53 -5.18 10.40 4.03
N THR A 54 -5.54 9.84 5.20
CA THR A 54 -4.58 9.50 6.25
C THR A 54 -4.66 8.00 6.51
N ASN A 55 -3.50 7.36 6.56
CA ASN A 55 -3.35 5.95 6.87
C ASN A 55 -2.54 5.80 8.17
N GLU A 56 -2.81 4.72 8.89
CA GLU A 56 -2.06 4.35 10.08
C GLU A 56 -1.51 2.94 9.93
N VAL A 57 -0.25 2.75 10.26
CA VAL A 57 0.38 1.43 10.24
C VAL A 57 -0.13 0.62 11.43
N VAL A 58 -0.84 -0.46 11.16
CA VAL A 58 -1.49 -1.29 12.20
C VAL A 58 -0.83 -2.66 12.38
N ALA A 59 0.06 -3.06 11.47
CA ALA A 59 0.91 -4.24 11.61
C ALA A 59 2.26 -3.94 10.96
N PHE A 60 3.33 -4.36 11.62
CA PHE A 60 4.69 -4.11 11.16
C PHE A 60 5.64 -5.17 11.69
N GLU A 61 6.21 -5.96 10.79
CA GLU A 61 7.32 -6.86 11.07
C GLU A 61 8.40 -6.60 10.01
N GLU A 62 9.56 -6.18 10.46
CA GLU A 62 10.66 -5.81 9.55
C GLU A 62 10.94 -6.91 8.53
N ASN A 63 10.97 -6.55 7.26
CA ASN A 63 11.22 -7.43 6.12
C ASN A 63 10.17 -8.53 5.88
N ARG A 64 9.02 -8.49 6.56
CA ARG A 64 7.99 -9.53 6.45
C ARG A 64 6.59 -9.01 6.17
N VAL A 65 6.12 -8.05 6.98
CA VAL A 65 4.74 -7.57 6.89
C VAL A 65 4.67 -6.09 7.18
N ILE A 66 3.94 -5.38 6.35
CA ILE A 66 3.47 -4.03 6.66
C ILE A 66 2.01 -3.91 6.25
N THR A 67 1.18 -3.42 7.17
CA THR A 67 -0.24 -3.18 6.94
C THR A 67 -0.58 -1.78 7.39
N TRP A 68 -1.26 -1.03 6.54
CA TRP A 68 -1.82 0.25 6.93
C TRP A 68 -3.34 0.26 6.75
N ARG A 69 -3.99 0.98 7.66
CA ARG A 69 -5.44 1.12 7.70
C ARG A 69 -5.82 2.50 7.20
N HIS A 70 -6.72 2.53 6.22
CA HIS A 70 -7.35 3.76 5.76
C HIS A 70 -8.29 4.30 6.86
N LEU A 71 -8.52 5.61 6.88
CA LEU A 71 -9.45 6.25 7.81
C LEU A 71 -10.84 5.59 7.82
N MET A 72 -11.30 5.05 6.69
CA MET A 72 -12.56 4.33 6.55
C MET A 72 -12.45 2.83 6.88
N LYS A 73 -11.40 2.42 7.59
CA LYS A 73 -11.14 1.11 8.19
C LYS A 73 -10.71 -0.03 7.27
N TRP A 74 -10.77 0.07 5.95
CA TRP A 74 -10.16 -0.97 5.12
C TRP A 74 -8.63 -0.91 5.22
N THR A 75 -8.00 -2.06 4.97
CA THR A 75 -6.55 -2.20 5.10
C THR A 75 -5.90 -2.59 3.79
N TRP A 76 -4.65 -2.17 3.65
CA TRP A 76 -3.72 -2.59 2.61
C TRP A 76 -2.53 -3.25 3.28
N SER A 77 -2.17 -4.45 2.81
CA SER A 77 -1.04 -5.19 3.37
C SER A 77 -0.09 -5.64 2.28
N TYR A 78 1.19 -5.68 2.63
CA TYR A 78 2.21 -6.36 1.85
C TYR A 78 2.88 -7.40 2.74
N GLU A 79 2.90 -8.64 2.28
CA GLU A 79 3.55 -9.75 2.97
C GLU A 79 4.71 -10.24 2.12
N LEU A 80 5.88 -10.42 2.75
CA LEU A 80 7.10 -10.85 2.10
C LEU A 80 7.53 -12.19 2.65
N VAL A 81 7.85 -13.13 1.74
CA VAL A 81 8.41 -14.43 2.08
C VAL A 81 9.76 -14.55 1.37
N ASP A 82 10.83 -14.71 2.16
CA ASP A 82 12.16 -14.93 1.61
C ASP A 82 12.25 -16.34 1.02
N LEU A 83 12.55 -16.41 -0.28
CA LEU A 83 12.69 -17.68 -1.01
C LEU A 83 14.13 -18.15 -1.08
N GLY A 84 15.07 -17.42 -0.49
CA GLY A 84 16.50 -17.68 -0.61
C GLY A 84 17.10 -17.11 -1.91
N ASN A 85 18.43 -17.06 -1.96
CA ASN A 85 19.19 -16.59 -3.13
C ASN A 85 18.82 -15.17 -3.60
N GLY A 86 18.45 -14.29 -2.65
CA GLY A 86 18.08 -12.92 -3.00
C GLY A 86 16.70 -12.81 -3.69
N ARG A 87 15.85 -13.79 -3.52
CA ARG A 87 14.49 -13.82 -4.10
C ARG A 87 13.45 -13.71 -2.99
N THR A 88 12.39 -12.98 -3.26
CA THR A 88 11.31 -12.74 -2.30
C THR A 88 9.97 -12.85 -3.00
N GLN A 89 9.03 -13.56 -2.38
CA GLN A 89 7.64 -13.54 -2.80
C GLN A 89 6.93 -12.38 -2.11
N VAL A 90 6.28 -11.54 -2.88
CA VAL A 90 5.52 -10.39 -2.37
C VAL A 90 4.04 -10.61 -2.66
N THR A 91 3.22 -10.50 -1.61
CA THR A 91 1.77 -10.60 -1.71
C THR A 91 1.15 -9.30 -1.24
N GLU A 92 0.29 -8.71 -2.05
CA GLU A 92 -0.48 -7.51 -1.72
C GLU A 92 -1.92 -7.89 -1.42
N ILE A 93 -2.47 -7.37 -0.31
CA ILE A 93 -3.81 -7.73 0.18
C ILE A 93 -4.60 -6.46 0.45
N PHE A 94 -5.79 -6.37 -0.13
CA PHE A 94 -6.81 -5.36 0.21
C PHE A 94 -7.93 -6.04 0.99
N ASP A 95 -8.20 -5.56 2.19
CA ASP A 95 -9.21 -6.15 3.08
C ASP A 95 -10.20 -5.08 3.55
N ALA A 96 -11.47 -5.25 3.17
CA ALA A 96 -12.58 -4.40 3.59
C ALA A 96 -13.57 -5.16 4.50
N SER A 97 -13.22 -6.33 5.00
CA SER A 97 -14.12 -7.19 5.78
C SER A 97 -14.54 -6.57 7.11
N VAL A 98 -13.71 -5.70 7.69
CA VAL A 98 -14.01 -5.02 8.97
C VAL A 98 -14.79 -3.72 8.80
N CYS A 99 -15.13 -3.35 7.56
CA CYS A 99 -15.86 -2.11 7.28
C CYS A 99 -17.33 -2.27 7.65
N ASN A 100 -17.95 -1.16 8.12
CA ASN A 100 -19.40 -1.12 8.34
C ASN A 100 -20.15 -0.98 7.00
N LYS A 101 -21.49 -0.96 7.05
CA LYS A 101 -22.34 -0.89 5.84
C LYS A 101 -22.05 0.35 4.99
N ALA A 102 -21.86 1.51 5.62
CA ALA A 102 -21.58 2.76 4.89
C ALA A 102 -20.23 2.71 4.20
N GLN A 103 -19.21 2.18 4.88
CA GLN A 103 -17.87 2.03 4.34
C GLN A 103 -17.84 1.01 3.20
N ARG A 104 -18.56 -0.11 3.34
CA ARG A 104 -18.71 -1.11 2.28
C ARG A 104 -19.44 -0.54 1.07
N TRP A 105 -20.46 0.29 1.31
CA TRP A 105 -21.17 0.98 0.23
C TRP A 105 -20.20 1.87 -0.55
N TRP A 106 -19.33 2.62 0.14
CA TRP A 106 -18.33 3.45 -0.51
C TRP A 106 -17.36 2.62 -1.37
N VAL A 107 -16.87 1.50 -0.84
CA VAL A 107 -16.01 0.57 -1.58
C VAL A 107 -16.73 0.05 -2.83
N TYR A 108 -17.99 -0.33 -2.68
CA TYR A 108 -18.82 -0.79 -3.79
C TYR A 108 -19.05 0.33 -4.82
N LYS A 109 -19.45 1.51 -4.36
CA LYS A 109 -19.77 2.65 -5.22
C LYS A 109 -18.56 3.13 -6.03
N THR A 110 -17.36 3.08 -5.46
CA THR A 110 -16.13 3.45 -6.16
C THR A 110 -15.56 2.33 -7.03
N ASP A 111 -16.26 1.20 -7.12
CA ASP A 111 -15.85 0.02 -7.89
C ASP A 111 -14.50 -0.56 -7.45
N SER A 112 -14.17 -0.40 -6.17
CA SER A 112 -12.86 -0.82 -5.64
C SER A 112 -12.64 -2.32 -5.74
N LEU A 113 -13.70 -3.15 -5.58
CA LEU A 113 -13.58 -4.61 -5.66
C LEU A 113 -13.19 -5.10 -7.05
N ASN A 114 -13.55 -4.38 -8.13
CA ASN A 114 -13.18 -4.71 -9.49
C ASN A 114 -11.88 -4.01 -9.93
N ARG A 115 -11.71 -2.76 -9.50
CA ARG A 115 -10.62 -1.89 -9.89
C ARG A 115 -9.31 -2.22 -9.18
N ASN A 116 -9.36 -2.48 -7.85
CA ASN A 116 -8.18 -2.67 -7.04
C ASN A 116 -7.32 -3.87 -7.47
N PRO A 117 -7.86 -5.05 -7.83
CA PRO A 117 -7.01 -6.15 -8.29
C PRO A 117 -6.14 -5.80 -9.49
N LYS A 118 -6.66 -5.02 -10.43
CA LYS A 118 -5.89 -4.57 -11.59
C LYS A 118 -4.78 -3.61 -11.18
N TRP A 119 -5.08 -2.68 -10.30
CA TRP A 119 -4.10 -1.70 -9.80
C TRP A 119 -3.04 -2.36 -8.92
N MET A 120 -3.45 -3.35 -8.10
CA MET A 120 -2.54 -4.13 -7.29
C MET A 120 -1.54 -4.89 -8.14
N ALA A 121 -1.99 -5.53 -9.22
CA ALA A 121 -1.10 -6.20 -10.16
C ALA A 121 -0.09 -5.23 -10.77
N LYS A 122 -0.51 -4.04 -11.16
CA LYS A 122 0.38 -2.99 -11.67
C LYS A 122 1.37 -2.51 -10.62
N SER A 123 0.92 -2.35 -9.37
CA SER A 123 1.78 -1.95 -8.26
C SER A 123 2.87 -2.97 -8.01
N LEU A 124 2.54 -4.26 -8.02
CA LEU A 124 3.51 -5.33 -7.83
C LEU A 124 4.56 -5.35 -8.95
N VAL A 125 4.16 -5.16 -10.20
CA VAL A 125 5.09 -5.08 -11.33
C VAL A 125 6.02 -3.87 -11.20
N LYS A 126 5.48 -2.72 -10.84
CA LYS A 126 6.30 -1.51 -10.63
C LYS A 126 7.28 -1.69 -9.47
N LEU A 127 6.82 -2.25 -8.36
CA LEU A 127 7.67 -2.52 -7.21
C LEU A 127 8.82 -3.47 -7.58
N LYS A 128 8.51 -4.52 -8.32
CA LYS A 128 9.52 -5.45 -8.83
C LYS A 128 10.56 -4.74 -9.67
N THR A 129 10.12 -3.91 -10.61
CA THR A 129 11.02 -3.15 -11.50
C THR A 129 11.94 -2.22 -10.71
N LEU A 130 11.40 -1.50 -9.71
CA LEU A 130 12.18 -0.61 -8.86
C LEU A 130 13.23 -1.38 -8.05
N CYS A 131 12.90 -2.56 -7.54
CA CYS A 131 13.82 -3.34 -6.72
C CYS A 131 14.88 -4.08 -7.51
N GLU A 132 14.59 -4.47 -8.73
CA GLU A 132 15.51 -5.20 -9.61
C GLU A 132 16.35 -4.28 -10.52
N GLY A 133 15.93 -3.03 -10.64
CA GLY A 133 16.59 -2.03 -11.49
C GLY A 133 17.89 -1.45 -10.98
#